data_f72c6a45213640d37d0b974e0b7cb01f
#
_entry.id   f72c6a45213640d37d0b974e0b7cb01f
#
_cell.length_a   1.000
_cell.length_b   1.000
_cell.length_c   1.000
_cell.angle_alpha   90.00
_cell.angle_beta   90.00
_cell.angle_gamma   90.00
#
_symmetry.space_group_name_H-M   'P 1'
#
loop_
_entity.id
_entity.type
_entity.pdbx_description
1 polymer ?
#
loop_
_entity_poly.entity_id
_entity_poly.type
_entity_poly.pdbx_seq_one_letter_code
_entity_poly.pdbx_strand_id
1 'polypeptide(L)'
;MPFNRRHFLKQISAISIGSVFNAQSFAKDLQYFDSKFIDADSNTIAQDEEYWQWVRSNYTINPSLINLNNGGVSPQPKSVQDAFKRYCDLCNEGPSFFMWRTLDTGREPLRQRIADVAGCLSEEIAIHRNTTEALANIVFGIELQPGDEVVLTHQDYPNMVHAWKQRE
;
A
#
# COMPACT_ATOMS: atom_id res chain seq x y z
N MET A 1 -7.53 20.01 2.78
CA MET A 1 -6.99 19.74 4.14
C MET A 1 -5.53 19.37 4.02
N PRO A 2 -4.60 19.87 4.84
CA PRO A 2 -3.21 19.45 4.74
C PRO A 2 -3.12 17.97 5.10
N PHE A 3 -2.46 17.19 4.23
CA PHE A 3 -2.23 15.76 4.38
C PHE A 3 -1.39 15.52 5.64
N ASN A 4 -2.01 15.02 6.69
CA ASN A 4 -1.34 14.79 7.97
C ASN A 4 -0.72 13.38 7.96
N ARG A 5 0.63 13.30 7.84
CA ARG A 5 1.42 12.05 7.85
C ARG A 5 1.07 11.15 9.04
N ARG A 6 0.72 11.73 10.17
CA ARG A 6 0.30 11.02 11.39
C ARG A 6 -1.05 10.32 11.19
N HIS A 7 -1.99 10.96 10.51
CA HIS A 7 -3.29 10.36 10.19
C HIS A 7 -3.14 9.21 9.20
N PHE A 8 -2.28 9.39 8.21
CA PHE A 8 -1.91 8.35 7.24
C PHE A 8 -1.28 7.12 7.91
N LEU A 9 -0.31 7.31 8.83
CA LEU A 9 0.31 6.20 9.56
C LEU A 9 -0.70 5.48 10.48
N LYS A 10 -1.60 6.21 11.16
CA LYS A 10 -2.68 5.61 11.94
C LYS A 10 -3.65 4.81 11.08
N GLN A 11 -3.98 5.29 9.89
CA GLN A 11 -4.88 4.59 8.97
C GLN A 11 -4.23 3.34 8.36
N ILE A 12 -2.94 3.39 7.97
CA ILE A 12 -2.20 2.20 7.52
C ILE A 12 -2.09 1.18 8.65
N SER A 13 -1.80 1.60 9.87
CA SER A 13 -1.77 0.72 11.03
C SER A 13 -3.13 0.05 11.28
N ALA A 14 -4.23 0.79 11.13
CA ALA A 14 -5.57 0.26 11.28
C ALA A 14 -5.97 -0.74 10.16
N ILE A 15 -5.43 -0.57 8.95
CA ILE A 15 -5.64 -1.49 7.84
C ILE A 15 -4.99 -2.86 8.11
N SER A 16 -3.84 -2.89 8.78
CA SER A 16 -3.15 -4.14 9.14
C SER A 16 -3.75 -4.88 10.35
N ILE A 17 -4.57 -4.24 11.17
CA ILE A 17 -5.22 -4.85 12.35
C ILE A 17 -6.36 -5.83 11.99
N GLY A 18 -6.88 -5.80 10.76
CA GLY A 18 -7.94 -6.71 10.31
C GLY A 18 -7.51 -8.19 10.14
N SER A 19 -6.23 -8.52 10.28
CA SER A 19 -5.70 -9.87 10.15
C SER A 19 -5.38 -10.49 11.51
N VAL A 20 -6.23 -11.38 11.98
CA VAL A 20 -6.39 -11.92 13.34
C VAL A 20 -5.29 -12.86 13.86
N PHE A 21 -4.07 -12.91 13.38
CA PHE A 21 -3.05 -13.79 14.01
C PHE A 21 -1.63 -13.18 13.95
N ASN A 22 -1.29 -12.49 14.87
CA ASN A 22 -0.07 -11.99 15.53
C ASN A 22 -0.32 -10.59 16.13
N ALA A 23 -1.56 -10.34 16.47
CA ALA A 23 -2.05 -9.07 16.99
C ALA A 23 -1.34 -8.66 18.29
N GLN A 24 -0.83 -9.61 19.08
CA GLN A 24 -0.24 -9.28 20.39
C GLN A 24 1.14 -8.63 20.29
N SER A 25 2.01 -9.05 19.38
CA SER A 25 3.31 -8.40 19.19
C SER A 25 3.15 -7.04 18.54
N PHE A 26 2.39 -6.98 17.46
CA PHE A 26 2.10 -5.73 16.75
C PHE A 26 1.28 -4.75 17.60
N ALA A 27 0.33 -5.23 18.41
CA ALA A 27 -0.43 -4.39 19.34
C ALA A 27 0.46 -3.82 20.45
N LYS A 28 1.44 -4.57 20.95
CA LYS A 28 2.43 -4.07 21.92
C LYS A 28 3.33 -3.01 21.29
N ASP A 29 3.78 -3.23 20.07
CA ASP A 29 4.60 -2.27 19.34
C ASP A 29 3.83 -0.99 19.03
N LEU A 30 2.54 -1.09 18.68
CA LEU A 30 1.65 0.06 18.52
C LEU A 30 1.37 0.77 19.85
N GLN A 31 1.12 0.03 20.93
CA GLN A 31 0.91 0.61 22.25
C GLN A 31 2.13 1.37 22.75
N TYR A 32 3.33 0.81 22.54
CA TYR A 32 4.58 1.49 22.83
C TYR A 32 4.72 2.77 22.01
N PHE A 33 4.46 2.68 20.71
CA PHE A 33 4.47 3.82 19.80
C PHE A 33 3.47 4.90 20.22
N ASP A 34 2.22 4.52 20.47
CA ASP A 34 1.16 5.45 20.88
C ASP A 34 1.51 6.11 22.23
N SER A 35 2.01 5.34 23.20
CA SER A 35 2.34 5.90 24.52
C SER A 35 3.49 6.92 24.47
N LYS A 36 4.43 6.75 23.55
CA LYS A 36 5.63 7.60 23.47
C LYS A 36 5.46 8.79 22.53
N PHE A 37 4.72 8.62 21.43
CA PHE A 37 4.73 9.57 20.32
C PHE A 37 3.37 10.18 19.99
N ILE A 38 2.26 9.74 20.66
CA ILE A 38 0.91 10.18 20.27
C ILE A 38 0.71 11.69 20.43
N ASP A 39 1.32 12.28 21.46
CA ASP A 39 1.23 13.72 21.77
C ASP A 39 2.46 14.52 21.36
N ALA A 40 3.49 13.86 20.80
CA ALA A 40 4.69 14.54 20.37
C ALA A 40 4.46 15.34 19.09
N ASP A 41 5.10 16.52 19.01
CA ASP A 41 5.09 17.34 17.81
C ASP A 41 5.80 16.60 16.65
N SER A 42 5.26 16.75 15.44
CA SER A 42 5.76 16.04 14.25
C SER A 42 7.22 16.38 13.91
N ASN A 43 7.66 17.60 14.20
CA ASN A 43 9.05 18.01 13.97
C ASN A 43 10.00 17.34 14.99
N THR A 44 9.55 17.19 16.23
CA THR A 44 10.28 16.47 17.28
C THR A 44 10.43 14.99 16.91
N ILE A 45 9.34 14.35 16.49
CA ILE A 45 9.36 12.95 16.03
C ILE A 45 10.27 12.77 14.82
N ALA A 46 10.26 13.71 13.88
CA ALA A 46 11.06 13.63 12.66
C ALA A 46 12.58 13.64 12.95
N GLN A 47 12.99 14.15 14.11
CA GLN A 47 14.39 14.22 14.55
C GLN A 47 14.75 13.14 15.58
N ASP A 48 13.80 12.33 15.99
CA ASP A 48 14.01 11.28 16.99
C ASP A 48 14.57 10.01 16.35
N GLU A 49 15.85 9.71 16.61
CA GLU A 49 16.54 8.53 16.07
C GLU A 49 15.93 7.22 16.57
N GLU A 50 15.38 7.17 17.78
CA GLU A 50 14.73 5.97 18.32
C GLU A 50 13.45 5.66 17.56
N TYR A 51 12.71 6.70 17.17
CA TYR A 51 11.56 6.56 16.29
C TYR A 51 11.95 5.92 14.94
N TRP A 52 12.99 6.43 14.30
CA TRP A 52 13.44 5.91 13.02
C TRP A 52 14.04 4.50 13.10
N GLN A 53 14.73 4.18 14.20
CA GLN A 53 15.18 2.82 14.46
C GLN A 53 14.00 1.86 14.64
N TRP A 54 12.95 2.28 15.35
CA TRP A 54 11.72 1.50 15.48
C TRP A 54 11.05 1.31 14.11
N VAL A 55 10.89 2.36 13.29
CA VAL A 55 10.36 2.27 11.92
C VAL A 55 11.16 1.26 11.12
N ARG A 56 12.50 1.36 11.14
CA ARG A 56 13.40 0.45 10.42
C ARG A 56 13.26 -1.00 10.89
N SER A 57 13.06 -1.24 12.16
CA SER A 57 12.90 -2.59 12.74
C SER A 57 11.63 -3.31 12.25
N ASN A 58 10.66 -2.56 11.76
CA ASN A 58 9.43 -3.10 11.15
C ASN A 58 9.61 -3.59 9.71
N TYR A 59 10.81 -3.50 9.15
CA TYR A 59 11.14 -3.99 7.82
C TYR A 59 12.25 -5.05 7.89
N THR A 60 12.23 -6.01 6.97
CA THR A 60 13.26 -7.06 6.84
C THR A 60 14.37 -6.65 5.88
N ILE A 61 14.80 -5.40 5.94
CA ILE A 61 15.85 -4.88 5.07
C ILE A 61 17.21 -5.37 5.55
N ASN A 62 18.08 -5.77 4.62
CA ASN A 62 19.46 -6.09 4.94
C ASN A 62 20.16 -4.85 5.54
N PRO A 63 20.70 -4.94 6.77
CA PRO A 63 21.30 -3.79 7.45
C PRO A 63 22.53 -3.21 6.73
N SER A 64 23.16 -3.99 5.86
CA SER A 64 24.31 -3.56 5.04
C SER A 64 23.93 -2.83 3.77
N LEU A 65 22.62 -2.71 3.45
CA LEU A 65 22.13 -2.04 2.26
C LEU A 65 21.38 -0.75 2.65
N ILE A 66 21.70 0.31 1.94
CA ILE A 66 20.94 1.55 1.97
C ILE A 66 20.11 1.60 0.68
N ASN A 67 18.80 1.30 0.78
CA ASN A 67 17.91 1.38 -0.36
C ASN A 67 17.42 2.81 -0.57
N LEU A 68 17.89 3.45 -1.61
CA LEU A 68 17.48 4.80 -2.02
C LEU A 68 16.44 4.79 -3.14
N ASN A 69 16.05 3.62 -3.66
CA ASN A 69 15.09 3.48 -4.77
C ASN A 69 13.74 2.92 -4.31
N ASN A 70 13.13 3.54 -3.30
CA ASN A 70 11.82 3.13 -2.80
C ASN A 70 10.65 3.59 -3.70
N GLY A 71 10.90 4.47 -4.66
CA GLY A 71 9.91 4.89 -5.65
C GLY A 71 9.59 3.81 -6.69
N GLY A 72 10.63 3.11 -7.18
CA GLY A 72 10.49 2.01 -8.14
C GLY A 72 10.04 0.71 -7.47
N VAL A 73 10.71 0.32 -6.39
CA VAL A 73 10.42 -0.88 -5.60
C VAL A 73 10.65 -0.59 -4.12
N SER A 74 9.66 -0.89 -3.30
CA SER A 74 9.73 -0.66 -1.86
C SER A 74 9.57 -1.98 -1.10
N PRO A 75 10.36 -2.22 -0.03
CA PRO A 75 10.15 -3.37 0.82
C PRO A 75 8.81 -3.26 1.54
N GLN A 76 8.15 -4.40 1.73
CA GLN A 76 6.95 -4.46 2.53
C GLN A 76 7.29 -4.47 4.03
N PRO A 77 6.47 -3.85 4.89
CA PRO A 77 6.57 -4.04 6.33
C PRO A 77 6.46 -5.52 6.71
N LYS A 78 7.14 -5.93 7.76
CA LYS A 78 7.14 -7.33 8.23
C LYS A 78 5.73 -7.84 8.51
N SER A 79 4.86 -7.03 9.11
CA SER A 79 3.46 -7.38 9.36
C SER A 79 2.68 -7.69 8.07
N VAL A 80 2.94 -6.95 6.99
CA VAL A 80 2.33 -7.17 5.66
C VAL A 80 2.87 -8.45 5.03
N GLN A 81 4.20 -8.70 5.12
CA GLN A 81 4.80 -9.94 4.63
C GLN A 81 4.23 -11.17 5.33
N ASP A 82 4.11 -11.12 6.65
CA ASP A 82 3.59 -12.23 7.46
C ASP A 82 2.09 -12.46 7.19
N ALA A 83 1.32 -11.41 6.98
CA ALA A 83 -0.08 -11.51 6.56
C ALA A 83 -0.20 -12.15 5.17
N PHE A 84 0.60 -11.71 4.20
CA PHE A 84 0.60 -12.25 2.84
C PHE A 84 0.90 -13.76 2.82
N LYS A 85 1.95 -14.19 3.52
CA LYS A 85 2.32 -15.62 3.65
C LYS A 85 1.15 -16.42 4.23
N ARG A 86 0.57 -15.95 5.32
CA ARG A 86 -0.57 -16.59 6.00
C ARG A 86 -1.80 -16.74 5.10
N TYR A 87 -2.12 -15.71 4.32
CA TYR A 87 -3.23 -15.80 3.37
C TYR A 87 -2.93 -16.74 2.20
N CYS A 88 -1.67 -16.83 1.75
CA CYS A 88 -1.27 -17.85 0.78
C CYS A 88 -1.49 -19.27 1.34
N ASP A 89 -1.06 -19.52 2.58
CA ASP A 89 -1.25 -20.82 3.25
C ASP A 89 -2.73 -21.15 3.38
N LEU A 90 -3.54 -20.20 3.88
CA LEU A 90 -4.98 -20.36 4.03
C LEU A 90 -5.66 -20.67 2.68
N CYS A 91 -5.28 -19.98 1.61
CA CYS A 91 -5.82 -20.27 0.27
C CYS A 91 -5.48 -21.68 -0.21
N ASN A 92 -4.31 -22.22 0.16
CA ASN A 92 -3.92 -23.59 -0.20
C ASN A 92 -4.64 -24.66 0.63
N GLU A 93 -5.01 -24.36 1.86
CA GLU A 93 -5.78 -25.28 2.72
C GLU A 93 -7.19 -25.55 2.18
N GLY A 94 -7.84 -24.60 1.53
CA GLY A 94 -9.17 -24.77 0.97
C GLY A 94 -9.50 -23.66 -0.05
N PRO A 95 -8.98 -23.77 -1.29
CA PRO A 95 -8.95 -22.65 -2.24
C PRO A 95 -10.31 -21.98 -2.47
N SER A 96 -11.32 -22.74 -2.91
CA SER A 96 -12.64 -22.17 -3.23
C SER A 96 -13.37 -21.63 -2.00
N PHE A 97 -13.21 -22.31 -0.85
CA PHE A 97 -13.87 -21.88 0.38
C PHE A 97 -13.25 -20.60 0.95
N PHE A 98 -11.93 -20.61 1.15
CA PHE A 98 -11.27 -19.45 1.79
C PHE A 98 -11.18 -18.26 0.85
N MET A 99 -10.91 -18.45 -0.43
CA MET A 99 -10.82 -17.33 -1.37
C MET A 99 -12.18 -16.64 -1.58
N TRP A 100 -13.22 -17.41 -1.84
CA TRP A 100 -14.50 -16.84 -2.25
C TRP A 100 -15.48 -16.58 -1.09
N ARG A 101 -15.40 -17.35 -0.01
CA ARG A 101 -16.34 -17.20 1.10
C ARG A 101 -15.77 -16.44 2.28
N THR A 102 -14.45 -16.41 2.44
CA THR A 102 -13.79 -15.75 3.57
C THR A 102 -13.06 -14.48 3.14
N LEU A 103 -12.13 -14.58 2.19
CA LEU A 103 -11.30 -13.43 1.82
C LEU A 103 -12.05 -12.42 0.94
N ASP A 104 -12.92 -12.88 0.07
CA ASP A 104 -13.70 -12.01 -0.82
C ASP A 104 -14.62 -11.06 -0.06
N THR A 105 -15.14 -11.49 1.09
CA THR A 105 -15.96 -10.63 1.96
C THR A 105 -15.18 -9.41 2.52
N GLY A 106 -13.85 -9.52 2.59
CA GLY A 106 -12.97 -8.43 3.03
C GLY A 106 -12.66 -7.38 1.96
N ARG A 107 -13.02 -7.64 0.71
CA ARG A 107 -12.66 -6.76 -0.42
C ARG A 107 -13.33 -5.40 -0.33
N GLU A 108 -14.63 -5.37 -0.09
CA GLU A 108 -15.39 -4.11 -0.04
C GLU A 108 -15.00 -3.22 1.15
N PRO A 109 -14.87 -3.74 2.37
CA PRO A 109 -14.31 -2.96 3.48
C PRO A 109 -12.90 -2.41 3.22
N LEU A 110 -12.07 -3.14 2.46
CA LEU A 110 -10.75 -2.65 2.06
C LEU A 110 -10.85 -1.51 1.05
N ARG A 111 -11.71 -1.65 0.03
CA ARG A 111 -11.97 -0.57 -0.94
C ARG A 111 -12.43 0.71 -0.26
N GLN A 112 -13.37 0.60 0.68
CA GLN A 112 -13.85 1.76 1.44
C GLN A 112 -12.71 2.46 2.19
N ARG A 113 -11.83 1.69 2.87
CA ARG A 113 -10.67 2.28 3.58
C ARG A 113 -9.70 2.97 2.63
N ILE A 114 -9.47 2.42 1.44
CA ILE A 114 -8.62 3.05 0.42
C ILE A 114 -9.28 4.35 -0.06
N ALA A 115 -10.57 4.34 -0.32
CA ALA A 115 -11.34 5.50 -0.72
C ALA A 115 -11.29 6.61 0.33
N ASP A 116 -11.45 6.28 1.62
CA ASP A 116 -11.33 7.22 2.73
C ASP A 116 -9.95 7.90 2.77
N VAL A 117 -8.88 7.14 2.49
CA VAL A 117 -7.51 7.67 2.41
C VAL A 117 -7.31 8.54 1.18
N ALA A 118 -7.86 8.13 0.04
CA ALA A 118 -7.75 8.83 -1.23
C ALA A 118 -8.67 10.07 -1.32
N GLY A 119 -9.70 10.16 -0.46
CA GLY A 119 -10.67 11.24 -0.47
C GLY A 119 -11.68 11.13 -1.61
N CYS A 120 -12.05 9.89 -2.00
CA CYS A 120 -12.99 9.59 -3.08
C CYS A 120 -14.04 8.56 -2.63
N LEU A 121 -14.93 8.14 -3.53
CA LEU A 121 -15.92 7.10 -3.26
C LEU A 121 -15.33 5.70 -3.49
N SER A 122 -15.85 4.68 -2.80
CA SER A 122 -15.38 3.30 -2.96
C SER A 122 -15.61 2.76 -4.37
N GLU A 123 -16.64 3.25 -5.07
CA GLU A 123 -16.93 2.92 -6.47
C GLU A 123 -15.86 3.42 -7.45
N GLU A 124 -15.10 4.44 -7.06
CA GLU A 124 -13.99 5.00 -7.85
C GLU A 124 -12.68 4.23 -7.63
N ILE A 125 -12.66 3.22 -6.74
CA ILE A 125 -11.48 2.42 -6.43
C ILE A 125 -11.56 1.07 -7.15
N ALA A 126 -10.59 0.79 -8.03
CA ALA A 126 -10.32 -0.52 -8.58
C ALA A 126 -8.97 -1.03 -8.03
N ILE A 127 -8.98 -2.20 -7.38
CA ILE A 127 -7.77 -2.79 -6.81
C ILE A 127 -7.12 -3.68 -7.86
N HIS A 128 -5.86 -3.37 -8.21
CA HIS A 128 -5.03 -4.13 -9.13
C HIS A 128 -3.80 -4.69 -8.39
N ARG A 129 -3.19 -5.73 -8.96
CA ARG A 129 -1.99 -6.35 -8.36
C ARG A 129 -0.75 -5.45 -8.39
N ASN A 130 -0.68 -4.53 -9.35
CA ASN A 130 0.42 -3.56 -9.48
C ASN A 130 0.05 -2.38 -10.40
N THR A 131 0.90 -1.36 -10.39
CA THR A 131 0.73 -0.15 -11.20
C THR A 131 0.73 -0.44 -12.70
N THR A 132 1.51 -1.37 -13.18
CA THR A 132 1.58 -1.72 -14.61
C THR A 132 0.23 -2.23 -15.12
N GLU A 133 -0.43 -3.11 -14.37
CA GLU A 133 -1.76 -3.61 -14.72
C GLU A 133 -2.81 -2.49 -14.67
N ALA A 134 -2.78 -1.67 -13.62
CA ALA A 134 -3.71 -0.55 -13.49
C ALA A 134 -3.59 0.44 -14.65
N LEU A 135 -2.36 0.83 -15.00
CA LEU A 135 -2.11 1.75 -16.11
C LEU A 135 -2.43 1.10 -17.47
N ALA A 136 -2.13 -0.18 -17.65
CA ALA A 136 -2.48 -0.89 -18.89
C ALA A 136 -4.00 -0.89 -19.11
N ASN A 137 -4.80 -1.10 -18.05
CA ASN A 137 -6.26 -1.04 -18.15
C ASN A 137 -6.74 0.34 -18.58
N ILE A 138 -6.13 1.41 -18.10
CA ILE A 138 -6.44 2.77 -18.53
C ILE A 138 -6.00 2.98 -19.98
N VAL A 139 -4.73 2.71 -20.29
CA VAL A 139 -4.14 2.95 -21.61
C VAL A 139 -4.94 2.22 -22.71
N PHE A 140 -5.29 0.95 -22.48
CA PHE A 140 -6.00 0.15 -23.49
C PHE A 140 -7.52 0.19 -23.36
N GLY A 141 -8.05 0.69 -22.25
CA GLY A 141 -9.50 0.81 -22.01
C GLY A 141 -10.12 2.13 -22.47
N ILE A 142 -9.33 3.20 -22.60
CA ILE A 142 -9.85 4.48 -23.11
C ILE A 142 -10.16 4.35 -24.60
N GLU A 143 -11.39 4.72 -24.98
CA GLU A 143 -11.82 4.80 -26.38
C GLU A 143 -11.24 6.06 -27.03
N LEU A 144 -10.22 5.88 -27.86
CA LEU A 144 -9.64 6.95 -28.68
C LEU A 144 -10.12 6.86 -30.11
N GLN A 145 -10.39 8.00 -30.70
CA GLN A 145 -10.80 8.13 -32.11
C GLN A 145 -9.61 8.62 -32.96
N PRO A 146 -9.61 8.37 -34.27
CA PRO A 146 -8.60 8.95 -35.14
C PRO A 146 -8.54 10.47 -35.02
N GLY A 147 -7.38 11.00 -34.67
CA GLY A 147 -7.15 12.42 -34.43
C GLY A 147 -7.11 12.82 -32.96
N ASP A 148 -7.44 11.92 -32.04
CA ASP A 148 -7.23 12.18 -30.61
C ASP A 148 -5.73 12.20 -30.27
N GLU A 149 -5.37 12.99 -29.26
CA GLU A 149 -3.99 13.19 -28.86
C GLU A 149 -3.77 12.77 -27.40
N VAL A 150 -2.63 12.17 -27.12
CA VAL A 150 -2.16 11.85 -25.76
C VAL A 150 -0.92 12.68 -25.45
N VAL A 151 -0.99 13.50 -24.41
CA VAL A 151 0.12 14.33 -23.96
C VAL A 151 0.97 13.55 -22.94
N LEU A 152 2.24 13.38 -23.23
CA LEU A 152 3.22 12.70 -22.37
C LEU A 152 4.39 13.62 -22.08
N THR A 153 5.12 13.36 -21.01
CA THR A 153 6.38 14.04 -20.72
C THR A 153 7.57 13.10 -21.01
N HIS A 154 8.73 13.66 -21.33
CA HIS A 154 9.97 12.86 -21.48
C HIS A 154 10.48 12.30 -20.14
N GLN A 155 9.90 12.73 -19.01
CA GLN A 155 10.21 12.24 -17.67
C GLN A 155 9.28 11.12 -17.24
N ASP A 156 8.24 10.79 -18.02
CA ASP A 156 7.36 9.67 -17.73
C ASP A 156 8.12 8.34 -17.78
N TYR A 157 7.64 7.38 -17.02
CA TYR A 157 8.27 6.06 -16.98
C TYR A 157 8.28 5.42 -18.38
N PRO A 158 9.44 4.99 -18.89
CA PRO A 158 9.59 4.59 -20.31
C PRO A 158 8.57 3.53 -20.77
N ASN A 159 8.23 2.57 -19.91
CA ASN A 159 7.25 1.53 -20.26
C ASN A 159 5.85 2.10 -20.49
N MET A 160 5.48 3.20 -19.84
CA MET A 160 4.19 3.87 -20.08
C MET A 160 4.20 4.64 -21.40
N VAL A 161 5.31 5.30 -21.71
CA VAL A 161 5.51 5.93 -23.02
C VAL A 161 5.41 4.88 -24.14
N HIS A 162 6.03 3.69 -23.96
CA HIS A 162 5.94 2.60 -24.92
C HIS A 162 4.53 2.02 -25.03
N ALA A 163 3.79 1.91 -23.92
CA ALA A 163 2.41 1.42 -23.95
C ALA A 163 1.50 2.35 -24.77
N TRP A 164 1.63 3.66 -24.62
CA TRP A 164 0.90 4.62 -25.45
C TRP A 164 1.28 4.56 -26.92
N LYS A 165 2.58 4.43 -27.23
CA LYS A 165 3.05 4.25 -28.61
C LYS A 165 2.54 2.98 -29.29
N GLN A 166 2.13 1.96 -28.54
CA GLN A 166 1.50 0.76 -29.10
C GLN A 166 0.06 1.01 -29.56
N ARG A 167 -0.54 2.14 -29.16
CA ARG A 167 -1.88 2.54 -29.56
C ARG A 167 -1.89 3.53 -30.75
N GLU A 168 -0.73 4.02 -31.14
CA GLU A 168 -0.52 4.88 -32.30
C GLU A 168 -0.66 4.06 -33.60
#